data_3d40f0eb9197a276adca7f1f0f830de6
#
_entry.id   3d40f0eb9197a276adca7f1f0f830de6
#
_cell.length_a   1.000
_cell.length_b   1.000
_cell.length_c   1.000
_cell.angle_alpha   90.00
_cell.angle_beta   90.00
_cell.angle_gamma   90.00
#
_symmetry.space_group_name_H-M   'P 1'
#
loop_
_entity.id
_entity.type
_entity.pdbx_description
1 polymer ?
#
loop_
_entity_poly.entity_id
_entity_poly.type
_entity_poly.pdbx_seq_one_letter_code
_entity_poly.pdbx_strand_id
1 'polypeptide(L)'
;MNTLHIEGSKSTPTVIFNAEKNNLFLQGQSYPENAFKFYEPIFQWVDEYLEKLNAEVLVHIDFNLPYINTSSSKCIMMLLEKLDKAYESGKKLTLNWYYDEDNESELECAEEFKEDLNFPFNIINRENK
;
A
#
# COMPACT_ATOMS: atom_id res chain seq x y z
N MET A 1 -10.74 -1.53 -16.08
CA MET A 1 -10.81 -2.25 -14.79
C MET A 1 -11.73 -1.54 -13.82
N ASN A 2 -12.46 -2.33 -13.06
CA ASN A 2 -13.31 -1.75 -12.01
C ASN A 2 -12.45 -1.32 -10.81
N THR A 3 -12.92 -0.28 -10.13
CA THR A 3 -12.29 0.12 -8.87
C THR A 3 -12.45 -1.00 -7.84
N LEU A 4 -11.38 -1.33 -7.13
CA LEU A 4 -11.47 -2.26 -6.01
C LEU A 4 -11.81 -1.42 -4.77
N HIS A 5 -12.99 -1.63 -4.23
CA HIS A 5 -13.42 -0.92 -3.04
C HIS A 5 -13.81 -1.92 -1.95
N ILE A 6 -13.06 -1.93 -0.87
CA ILE A 6 -13.35 -2.76 0.30
C ILE A 6 -13.54 -1.79 1.46
N GLU A 7 -14.73 -1.78 2.04
CA GLU A 7 -15.00 -0.92 3.17
C GLU A 7 -14.26 -1.42 4.41
N GLY A 8 -13.60 -0.51 5.11
CA GLY A 8 -12.83 -0.86 6.31
C GLY A 8 -13.72 -1.27 7.47
N SER A 9 -13.12 -1.98 8.41
CA SER A 9 -13.77 -2.38 9.65
C SER A 9 -12.83 -2.05 10.80
N LYS A 10 -13.17 -2.47 12.00
CA LYS A 10 -12.32 -2.28 13.16
C LYS A 10 -10.94 -2.94 12.97
N SER A 11 -10.91 -4.09 12.31
CA SER A 11 -9.68 -4.89 12.16
C SER A 11 -9.10 -4.88 10.75
N THR A 12 -9.75 -4.26 9.78
CA THR A 12 -9.28 -4.24 8.39
C THR A 12 -9.33 -2.83 7.81
N PRO A 13 -8.35 -2.49 6.98
CA PRO A 13 -8.31 -1.15 6.39
C PRO A 13 -9.33 -0.97 5.26
N THR A 14 -9.65 0.29 4.98
CA THR A 14 -10.40 0.66 3.79
C THR A 14 -9.47 0.58 2.60
N VAL A 15 -9.94 -0.05 1.52
CA VAL A 15 -9.18 -0.20 0.28
C VAL A 15 -9.94 0.50 -0.84
N ILE A 16 -9.29 1.47 -1.49
CA ILE A 16 -9.85 2.14 -2.67
C ILE A 16 -8.75 2.20 -3.72
N PHE A 17 -8.74 1.22 -4.60
CA PHE A 17 -7.76 1.13 -5.68
C PHE A 17 -8.46 1.46 -6.98
N ASN A 18 -8.16 2.64 -7.53
CA ASN A 18 -8.84 3.20 -8.68
C ASN A 18 -7.93 3.20 -9.90
N ALA A 19 -8.23 2.32 -10.86
CA ALA A 19 -7.42 2.19 -12.09
C ALA A 19 -7.59 3.41 -13.01
N GLU A 20 -8.78 3.99 -13.04
CA GLU A 20 -9.06 5.14 -13.88
C GLU A 20 -8.26 6.38 -13.46
N LYS A 21 -8.15 6.59 -12.16
CA LYS A 21 -7.40 7.73 -11.59
C LYS A 21 -5.95 7.38 -11.27
N ASN A 22 -5.57 6.12 -11.39
CA ASN A 22 -4.23 5.62 -11.06
C ASN A 22 -3.83 5.99 -9.64
N ASN A 23 -4.75 5.73 -8.72
CA ASN A 23 -4.55 6.00 -7.30
C ASN A 23 -4.88 4.77 -6.46
N LEU A 24 -3.95 4.37 -5.62
CA LEU A 24 -4.10 3.23 -4.72
C LEU A 24 -4.10 3.73 -3.29
N PHE A 25 -5.24 3.60 -2.62
CA PHE A 25 -5.44 4.14 -1.27
C PHE A 25 -5.75 3.02 -0.28
N LEU A 26 -5.02 3.01 0.83
CA LEU A 26 -5.18 2.01 1.89
C LEU A 26 -5.12 2.74 3.23
N GLN A 27 -6.18 2.66 4.02
CA GLN A 27 -6.25 3.39 5.29
C GLN A 27 -6.95 2.60 6.38
N GLY A 28 -6.31 2.53 7.54
CA GLY A 28 -6.90 1.93 8.72
C GLY A 28 -6.01 0.88 9.34
N GLN A 29 -6.44 0.34 10.48
CA GLN A 29 -5.68 -0.70 11.16
C GLN A 29 -5.83 -2.01 10.41
N SER A 30 -4.79 -2.83 10.44
CA SER A 30 -4.79 -4.12 9.77
C SER A 30 -4.37 -5.25 10.73
N TYR A 31 -5.38 -5.94 11.26
CA TYR A 31 -5.17 -7.13 12.09
C TYR A 31 -6.31 -8.14 11.90
N PRO A 32 -6.63 -8.50 10.64
CA PRO A 32 -7.69 -9.48 10.40
C PRO A 32 -7.27 -10.85 10.93
N GLU A 33 -8.25 -11.69 11.22
CA GLU A 33 -8.00 -13.03 11.70
C GLU A 33 -7.22 -13.86 10.70
N ASN A 34 -7.50 -13.66 9.41
CA ASN A 34 -6.76 -14.31 8.32
C ASN A 34 -6.31 -13.24 7.33
N ALA A 35 -5.08 -12.75 7.51
CA ALA A 35 -4.54 -11.66 6.70
C ALA A 35 -4.43 -12.05 5.23
N PHE A 36 -3.93 -13.23 4.92
CA PHE A 36 -3.76 -13.64 3.53
C PHE A 36 -5.09 -13.65 2.79
N LYS A 37 -6.13 -14.16 3.43
CA LYS A 37 -7.47 -14.18 2.82
C LYS A 37 -7.97 -12.77 2.54
N PHE A 38 -7.71 -11.83 3.45
CA PHE A 38 -8.11 -10.45 3.26
C PHE A 38 -7.36 -9.81 2.08
N TYR A 39 -6.04 -10.03 1.99
CA TYR A 39 -5.21 -9.37 1.00
C TYR A 39 -5.21 -10.06 -0.38
N GLU A 40 -5.68 -11.29 -0.47
CA GLU A 40 -5.69 -12.03 -1.74
C GLU A 40 -6.36 -11.28 -2.90
N PRO A 41 -7.60 -10.76 -2.73
CA PRO A 41 -8.23 -10.01 -3.82
C PRO A 41 -7.47 -8.72 -4.16
N ILE A 42 -6.77 -8.14 -3.19
CA ILE A 42 -5.94 -6.96 -3.40
C ILE A 42 -4.75 -7.33 -4.29
N PHE A 43 -4.09 -8.45 -4.00
CA PHE A 43 -2.97 -8.94 -4.81
C PHE A 43 -3.41 -9.21 -6.25
N GLN A 44 -4.56 -9.86 -6.42
CA GLN A 44 -5.08 -10.18 -7.74
C GLN A 44 -5.37 -8.92 -8.54
N TRP A 45 -5.99 -7.94 -7.91
CA TRP A 45 -6.30 -6.67 -8.56
C TRP A 45 -5.02 -5.95 -8.98
N VAL A 46 -4.03 -5.89 -8.09
CA VAL A 46 -2.77 -5.20 -8.35
C VAL A 46 -1.99 -5.90 -9.47
N ASP A 47 -1.95 -7.23 -9.47
CA ASP A 47 -1.26 -7.96 -10.52
C ASP A 47 -1.84 -7.63 -11.90
N GLU A 48 -3.17 -7.62 -12.01
CA GLU A 48 -3.84 -7.29 -13.27
C GLU A 48 -3.62 -5.83 -13.64
N TYR A 49 -3.74 -4.93 -12.67
CA TYR A 49 -3.55 -3.51 -12.88
C TYR A 49 -2.15 -3.19 -13.41
N LEU A 50 -1.12 -3.74 -12.77
CA LEU A 50 0.26 -3.47 -13.16
C LEU A 50 0.59 -4.06 -14.53
N GLU A 51 0.00 -5.18 -14.88
CA GLU A 51 0.18 -5.78 -16.20
C GLU A 51 -0.38 -4.90 -17.31
N LYS A 52 -1.53 -4.27 -17.06
CA LYS A 52 -2.21 -3.40 -18.03
C LYS A 52 -1.72 -1.96 -18.01
N LEU A 53 -0.93 -1.59 -17.02
CA LEU A 53 -0.52 -0.20 -16.80
C LEU A 53 0.43 0.29 -17.90
N ASN A 54 0.11 1.47 -18.46
CA ASN A 54 0.99 2.15 -19.41
C ASN A 54 2.18 2.73 -18.65
N ALA A 55 3.40 2.49 -19.15
CA ALA A 55 4.63 2.93 -18.48
C ALA A 55 4.77 4.45 -18.36
N GLU A 56 4.01 5.21 -19.13
CA GLU A 56 4.05 6.68 -19.07
C GLU A 56 3.17 7.26 -17.95
N VAL A 57 2.31 6.44 -17.36
CA VAL A 57 1.36 6.88 -16.33
C VAL A 57 2.01 6.84 -14.96
N LEU A 58 1.90 7.94 -14.19
CA LEU A 58 2.37 7.97 -12.82
C LEU A 58 1.26 7.47 -11.88
N VAL A 59 1.58 6.47 -11.08
CA VAL A 59 0.65 5.90 -10.09
C VAL A 59 0.94 6.52 -8.73
N HIS A 60 -0.08 7.06 -8.09
CA HIS A 60 0.01 7.62 -6.74
C HIS A 60 -0.55 6.63 -5.73
N ILE A 61 0.25 6.33 -4.72
CA ILE A 61 -0.11 5.34 -3.70
C ILE A 61 -0.07 6.03 -2.33
N ASP A 62 -1.16 5.92 -1.58
CA ASP A 62 -1.27 6.52 -0.26
C ASP A 62 -1.64 5.45 0.76
N PHE A 63 -0.73 5.15 1.68
CA PHE A 63 -0.94 4.17 2.75
C PHE A 63 -0.90 4.88 4.10
N ASN A 64 -1.96 4.68 4.88
CA ASN A 64 -2.05 5.20 6.24
C ASN A 64 -2.53 4.08 7.16
N LEU A 65 -1.59 3.34 7.72
CA LEU A 65 -1.85 2.13 8.48
C LEU A 65 -1.33 2.28 9.92
N PRO A 66 -2.14 2.83 10.84
CA PRO A 66 -1.71 3.10 12.22
C PRO A 66 -1.25 1.87 12.99
N TYR A 67 -1.82 0.72 12.67
CA TYR A 67 -1.41 -0.54 13.30
C TYR A 67 -1.48 -1.68 12.31
N ILE A 68 -0.44 -2.50 12.28
CA ILE A 68 -0.33 -3.66 11.40
C ILE A 68 0.17 -4.83 12.23
N ASN A 69 -0.60 -5.94 12.29
CA ASN A 69 -0.10 -7.13 13.00
C ASN A 69 0.92 -7.87 12.13
N THR A 70 1.57 -8.88 12.71
CA THR A 70 2.65 -9.60 12.04
C THR A 70 2.24 -10.22 10.71
N SER A 71 1.06 -10.85 10.67
CA SER A 71 0.57 -11.49 9.44
C SER A 71 0.27 -10.46 8.35
N SER A 72 -0.34 -9.33 8.73
CA SER A 72 -0.61 -8.24 7.80
C SER A 72 0.68 -7.62 7.29
N SER A 73 1.69 -7.51 8.15
CA SER A 73 2.99 -6.96 7.77
C SER A 73 3.60 -7.76 6.61
N LYS A 74 3.51 -9.08 6.66
CA LYS A 74 4.00 -9.95 5.58
C LYS A 74 3.24 -9.70 4.28
N CYS A 75 1.93 -9.54 4.38
CA CYS A 75 1.09 -9.27 3.19
C CYS A 75 1.40 -7.90 2.60
N ILE A 76 1.57 -6.89 3.45
CA ILE A 76 1.94 -5.54 3.00
C ILE A 76 3.30 -5.59 2.29
N MET A 77 4.27 -6.32 2.84
CA MET A 77 5.57 -6.44 2.18
C MET A 77 5.45 -7.10 0.81
N MET A 78 4.62 -8.14 0.68
CA MET A 78 4.37 -8.78 -0.61
C MET A 78 3.79 -7.79 -1.61
N LEU A 79 2.86 -6.94 -1.15
CA LEU A 79 2.26 -5.90 -1.99
C LEU A 79 3.31 -4.90 -2.45
N LEU A 80 4.14 -4.42 -1.53
CA LEU A 80 5.20 -3.47 -1.84
C LEU A 80 6.23 -4.06 -2.79
N GLU A 81 6.53 -5.34 -2.66
CA GLU A 81 7.46 -6.01 -3.58
C GLU A 81 6.91 -6.12 -5.00
N LYS A 82 5.59 -6.32 -5.14
CA LYS A 82 4.95 -6.30 -6.46
C LYS A 82 5.11 -4.93 -7.11
N LEU A 83 4.91 -3.87 -6.34
CA LEU A 83 5.06 -2.50 -6.82
C LEU A 83 6.52 -2.21 -7.20
N ASP A 84 7.46 -2.70 -6.39
CA ASP A 84 8.88 -2.49 -6.65
C ASP A 84 9.33 -3.17 -7.94
N LYS A 85 8.85 -4.38 -8.20
CA LYS A 85 9.14 -5.09 -9.45
C LYS A 85 8.60 -4.33 -10.65
N ALA A 86 7.40 -3.75 -10.52
CA ALA A 86 6.82 -2.95 -11.60
C ALA A 86 7.68 -1.71 -11.85
N TYR A 87 8.14 -1.06 -10.79
CA TYR A 87 9.01 0.09 -10.90
C TYR A 87 10.33 -0.28 -11.62
N GLU A 88 10.93 -1.39 -11.24
CA GLU A 88 12.17 -1.87 -11.86
C GLU A 88 11.98 -2.22 -13.33
N SER A 89 10.78 -2.60 -13.74
CA SER A 89 10.47 -2.89 -15.14
C SER A 89 10.12 -1.64 -15.95
N GLY A 90 10.13 -0.46 -15.33
CA GLY A 90 9.92 0.80 -16.02
C GLY A 90 8.63 1.54 -15.72
N LYS A 91 7.77 1.04 -14.84
CA LYS A 91 6.55 1.72 -14.44
C LYS A 91 6.88 2.88 -13.49
N LYS A 92 6.03 3.91 -13.48
CA LYS A 92 6.25 5.09 -12.65
C LYS A 92 5.31 5.06 -11.45
N LEU A 93 5.88 4.94 -10.27
CA LEU A 93 5.11 4.84 -9.02
C LEU A 93 5.70 5.76 -7.98
N THR A 94 4.83 6.31 -7.11
CA THR A 94 5.28 7.02 -5.93
C THR A 94 4.33 6.69 -4.79
N LEU A 95 4.87 6.42 -3.62
CA LEU A 95 4.10 6.04 -2.44
C LEU A 95 4.33 7.04 -1.33
N ASN A 96 3.23 7.47 -0.71
CA ASN A 96 3.26 8.26 0.51
C ASN A 96 2.78 7.37 1.65
N TRP A 97 3.63 7.16 2.63
CA TRP A 97 3.32 6.39 3.82
C TRP A 97 3.18 7.36 4.98
N TYR A 98 1.97 7.45 5.53
CA TYR A 98 1.67 8.40 6.60
C TYR A 98 1.88 7.76 7.96
N TYR A 99 2.42 8.53 8.89
CA TYR A 99 2.63 8.08 10.26
C TYR A 99 2.33 9.22 11.24
N ASP A 100 2.11 8.85 12.51
CA ASP A 100 1.89 9.81 13.59
C ASP A 100 3.23 10.03 14.28
N GLU A 101 3.73 11.28 14.31
CA GLU A 101 5.04 11.56 14.90
C GLU A 101 5.13 11.23 16.40
N ASP A 102 3.99 11.14 17.07
CA ASP A 102 3.95 10.73 18.48
C ASP A 102 4.04 9.22 18.66
N ASN A 103 4.14 8.47 17.57
CA ASN A 103 4.20 7.01 17.60
C ASN A 103 5.45 6.50 16.89
N GLU A 104 6.51 6.27 17.66
CA GLU A 104 7.78 5.78 17.11
C GLU A 104 7.64 4.45 16.39
N SER A 105 6.72 3.58 16.85
CA SER A 105 6.51 2.28 16.21
C SER A 105 6.03 2.42 14.77
N GLU A 106 5.21 3.42 14.48
CA GLU A 106 4.74 3.66 13.12
C GLU A 106 5.89 4.09 12.21
N LEU A 107 6.74 4.98 12.72
CA LEU A 107 7.90 5.44 11.96
C LEU A 107 8.89 4.31 11.69
N GLU A 108 9.20 3.52 12.70
CA GLU A 108 10.11 2.37 12.56
C GLU A 108 9.58 1.38 11.55
N CYS A 109 8.27 1.11 11.59
CA CYS A 109 7.60 0.21 10.67
C CYS A 109 7.75 0.70 9.22
N ALA A 110 7.50 2.00 9.01
CA ALA A 110 7.63 2.61 7.68
C ALA A 110 9.07 2.51 7.17
N GLU A 111 10.04 2.78 8.03
CA GLU A 111 11.45 2.73 7.66
C GLU A 111 11.89 1.32 7.30
N GLU A 112 11.41 0.31 8.03
CA GLU A 112 11.71 -1.08 7.74
C GLU A 112 11.16 -1.51 6.38
N PHE A 113 9.92 -1.10 6.07
CA PHE A 113 9.34 -1.41 4.77
C PHE A 113 10.12 -0.75 3.64
N LYS A 114 10.55 0.48 3.86
CA LYS A 114 11.27 1.24 2.84
C LYS A 114 12.65 0.70 2.52
N GLU A 115 13.32 0.10 3.49
CA GLU A 115 14.74 -0.25 3.43
C GLU A 115 15.16 -0.99 2.14
N ASP A 116 14.39 -1.97 1.71
CA ASP A 116 14.76 -2.81 0.56
C ASP A 116 14.03 -2.46 -0.74
N LEU A 117 13.34 -1.30 -0.76
CA LEU A 117 12.57 -0.90 -1.92
C LEU A 117 13.28 0.19 -2.72
N ASN A 118 13.11 0.17 -4.04
CA ASN A 118 13.77 1.11 -4.95
C ASN A 118 12.86 2.22 -5.45
N PHE A 119 11.54 2.02 -5.47
CA PHE A 119 10.65 3.07 -5.95
C PHE A 119 10.50 4.18 -4.92
N PRO A 120 10.11 5.39 -5.36
CA PRO A 120 9.94 6.52 -4.44
C PRO A 120 8.95 6.21 -3.33
N PHE A 121 9.44 6.22 -2.10
CA PHE A 121 8.69 5.87 -0.89
C PHE A 121 8.91 7.00 0.10
N ASN A 122 7.90 7.83 0.29
CA ASN A 122 7.96 9.01 1.13
C ASN A 122 7.29 8.76 2.47
N ILE A 123 8.00 9.01 3.55
CA ILE A 123 7.46 8.85 4.91
C ILE A 123 7.00 10.22 5.37
N ILE A 124 5.71 10.37 5.60
CA ILE A 124 5.08 11.67 5.84
C ILE A 124 4.35 11.71 7.18
N ASN A 125 4.62 12.74 7.99
CA ASN A 125 3.90 12.95 9.23
C ASN A 125 2.45 13.35 8.92
N ARG A 126 1.49 12.64 9.51
CA ARG A 126 0.06 12.89 9.29
C ARG A 126 -0.38 14.32 9.62
N GLU A 127 0.30 14.96 10.57
CA GLU A 127 -0.04 16.34 10.95
C GLU A 127 0.28 17.36 9.86
N ASN A 128 1.16 17.01 8.93
CA ASN A 128 1.55 17.90 7.83
C ASN A 128 0.74 17.68 6.57
N LYS A 129 -0.29 16.88 6.67
CA LYS A 129 -1.10 16.47 5.55
C LYS A 129 -2.08 17.53 5.07
#